data_4d289928c0f1da715adef0dc14269312
#
_entry.id   4d289928c0f1da715adef0dc14269312
#
_cell.length_a   1.000
_cell.length_b   1.000
_cell.length_c   1.000
_cell.angle_alpha   90.00
_cell.angle_beta   90.00
_cell.angle_gamma   90.00
#
_symmetry.space_group_name_H-M   'P 1'
#
loop_
_entity.id
_entity.type
_entity.pdbx_description
1 polymer ?
#
loop_
_entity_poly.entity_id
_entity_poly.type
_entity_poly.pdbx_seq_one_letter_code
_entity_poly.pdbx_strand_id
1 'polypeptide(L)'
;TVLSEAMKFWKRIDGYGKILPTILTVTKGFTMKEYFNIGTIPYKGIDSNDPFSFRHYNPDEVIAGKRMRDHLRFSLTYWHTLCADGTDMFGVGTMDKRFDGNDPMEIARHRVYACFELMNKLGIDYFCFHDKDIAPEGNSLFEFQKNLDEIVPLIKEQMQKHHKKLLWGTANLFGNPRYVHGAGTSCNADVYAYAAAQIKKAIDITIGLGGEGYV
;
A
#
# COMPACT_ATOMS: atom_id res chain seq x y z
N THR A 1 26.15 -31.51 -7.37
CA THR A 1 25.02 -31.64 -6.47
C THR A 1 24.24 -30.32 -6.42
N VAL A 2 22.93 -30.38 -6.42
CA VAL A 2 21.98 -29.28 -6.61
C VAL A 2 22.22 -28.08 -5.65
N LEU A 3 22.69 -28.30 -4.44
CA LEU A 3 23.05 -27.28 -3.47
C LEU A 3 24.26 -26.41 -3.88
N SER A 4 25.22 -26.95 -4.62
CA SER A 4 26.37 -26.19 -5.06
C SER A 4 26.06 -25.23 -6.22
N GLU A 5 25.10 -25.56 -7.06
CA GLU A 5 24.63 -24.70 -8.14
C GLU A 5 23.70 -23.59 -7.63
N ALA A 6 22.88 -23.89 -6.66
CA ALA A 6 22.06 -22.88 -5.98
C ALA A 6 22.92 -21.83 -5.25
N MET A 7 24.03 -22.25 -4.60
CA MET A 7 24.97 -21.32 -3.97
C MET A 7 25.77 -20.48 -4.98
N LYS A 8 26.04 -21.00 -6.16
CA LYS A 8 26.69 -20.23 -7.25
C LYS A 8 25.74 -19.20 -7.87
N PHE A 9 24.45 -19.51 -7.94
CA PHE A 9 23.41 -18.60 -8.38
C PHE A 9 23.25 -17.43 -7.39
N TRP A 10 23.25 -17.71 -6.08
CA TRP A 10 23.19 -16.68 -5.03
C TRP A 10 24.41 -15.74 -5.05
N LYS A 11 25.62 -16.26 -5.23
CA LYS A 11 26.84 -15.43 -5.33
C LYS A 11 26.89 -14.54 -6.58
N ARG A 12 26.07 -14.82 -7.59
CA ARG A 12 25.97 -14.01 -8.81
C ARG A 12 25.04 -12.81 -8.65
N ILE A 13 24.20 -12.80 -7.61
CA ILE A 13 23.28 -11.71 -7.30
C ILE A 13 23.94 -10.64 -6.42
N ASP A 14 25.02 -10.96 -5.70
CA ASP A 14 25.80 -10.00 -4.90
C ASP A 14 26.63 -8.99 -5.72
N GLY A 15 26.56 -9.06 -7.05
CA GLY A 15 27.24 -8.16 -7.99
C GLY A 15 26.61 -6.78 -8.20
N TYR A 16 25.55 -6.42 -7.48
CA TYR A 16 24.97 -5.07 -7.52
C TYR A 16 25.60 -4.10 -6.52
N GLY A 17 26.91 -4.24 -6.32
CA GLY A 17 27.74 -3.22 -5.75
C GLY A 17 28.01 -2.11 -6.77
N LYS A 18 27.42 -0.93 -6.53
CA LYS A 18 27.73 0.33 -7.22
C LYS A 18 27.18 0.48 -8.66
N ILE A 19 25.88 0.63 -8.77
CA ILE A 19 25.32 1.58 -9.73
C ILE A 19 24.69 2.71 -8.90
N LEU A 20 25.44 3.76 -8.72
CA LEU A 20 24.87 5.08 -8.48
C LEU A 20 24.17 5.46 -9.79
N PRO A 21 22.84 5.47 -9.87
CA PRO A 21 22.20 6.15 -10.96
C PRO A 21 22.34 7.66 -10.65
N THR A 22 23.06 8.34 -11.51
CA THR A 22 22.82 9.75 -11.77
C THR A 22 21.36 9.87 -12.23
N ILE A 23 20.43 9.85 -11.30
CA ILE A 23 19.06 10.30 -11.51
C ILE A 23 18.99 11.72 -10.95
N LEU A 24 19.70 12.60 -11.64
CA LEU A 24 19.35 14.00 -11.66
C LEU A 24 18.66 14.26 -12.98
N THR A 25 17.49 14.88 -12.85
CA THR A 25 16.76 15.60 -13.90
C THR A 25 15.76 14.79 -14.73
N VAL A 26 14.56 14.61 -14.23
CA VAL A 26 13.33 15.11 -14.87
C VAL A 26 12.27 15.35 -13.80
N THR A 27 12.44 16.36 -12.97
CA THR A 27 11.30 17.02 -12.33
C THR A 27 10.80 18.11 -13.27
N LYS A 28 10.19 17.73 -14.37
CA LYS A 28 9.19 18.61 -14.99
C LYS A 28 8.11 18.80 -13.94
N GLY A 29 7.89 20.05 -13.53
CA GLY A 29 7.01 20.47 -12.47
C GLY A 29 5.67 19.73 -12.45
N PHE A 30 5.61 18.66 -11.66
CA PHE A 30 4.36 18.07 -11.26
C PHE A 30 3.79 19.05 -10.23
N THR A 31 2.90 19.91 -10.65
CA THR A 31 2.06 20.68 -9.73
C THR A 31 1.38 19.62 -8.87
N MET A 32 1.66 19.58 -7.57
CA MET A 32 1.08 18.58 -6.67
C MET A 32 -0.43 18.73 -6.74
N LYS A 33 -1.11 17.79 -7.41
CA LYS A 33 -2.56 17.74 -7.47
C LYS A 33 -3.07 17.53 -6.07
N GLU A 34 -4.01 18.34 -5.62
CA GLU A 34 -4.76 18.09 -4.40
C GLU A 34 -5.89 17.11 -4.71
N TYR A 35 -5.97 16.00 -3.97
CA TYR A 35 -6.96 14.95 -4.17
C TYR A 35 -8.21 15.15 -3.31
N PHE A 36 -8.06 15.78 -2.16
CA PHE A 36 -9.14 15.99 -1.20
C PHE A 36 -9.23 17.48 -0.86
N ASN A 37 -10.29 18.13 -1.32
CA ASN A 37 -10.54 19.57 -1.06
C ASN A 37 -11.03 19.78 0.38
N ILE A 38 -10.24 19.35 1.36
CA ILE A 38 -10.46 19.57 2.80
C ILE A 38 -9.13 19.94 3.46
N GLY A 39 -9.16 20.72 4.52
CA GLY A 39 -8.00 20.99 5.36
C GLY A 39 -7.65 19.80 6.27
N THR A 40 -6.64 19.98 7.12
CA THR A 40 -6.34 19.05 8.21
C THR A 40 -7.52 18.97 9.16
N ILE A 41 -7.85 17.76 9.61
CA ILE A 41 -8.96 17.51 10.55
C ILE A 41 -8.37 17.41 11.97
N PRO A 42 -8.46 18.48 12.78
CA PRO A 42 -7.88 18.50 14.12
C PRO A 42 -8.85 17.94 15.18
N TYR A 43 -8.32 17.62 16.35
CA TYR A 43 -9.15 17.47 17.54
C TYR A 43 -9.61 18.85 18.06
N LYS A 44 -10.90 19.01 18.32
CA LYS A 44 -11.50 20.26 18.83
C LYS A 44 -12.38 20.08 20.09
N GLY A 45 -12.46 18.84 20.59
CA GLY A 45 -13.25 18.52 21.78
C GLY A 45 -14.73 18.27 21.51
N ILE A 46 -15.42 17.80 22.56
CA ILE A 46 -16.80 17.29 22.49
C ILE A 46 -17.81 18.36 22.07
N ASP A 47 -17.58 19.62 22.43
CA ASP A 47 -18.48 20.73 22.16
C ASP A 47 -18.30 21.37 20.78
N SER A 48 -17.37 20.88 19.97
CA SER A 48 -17.13 21.40 18.63
C SER A 48 -18.32 21.15 17.70
N ASN A 49 -18.75 22.20 17.00
CA ASN A 49 -19.76 22.12 15.93
C ASN A 49 -19.11 22.00 14.53
N ASP A 50 -17.79 21.93 14.44
CA ASP A 50 -17.09 21.77 13.17
C ASP A 50 -17.25 20.32 12.68
N PRO A 51 -17.90 20.05 11.53
CA PRO A 51 -18.07 18.71 10.99
C PRO A 51 -16.73 18.06 10.56
N PHE A 52 -15.69 18.87 10.32
CA PHE A 52 -14.35 18.44 9.97
C PHE A 52 -13.39 18.52 11.18
N SER A 53 -13.83 17.97 12.31
CA SER A 53 -12.98 17.84 13.51
C SER A 53 -13.24 16.54 14.24
N PHE A 54 -12.20 16.02 14.90
CA PHE A 54 -12.35 14.93 15.86
C PHE A 54 -12.87 15.49 17.18
N ARG A 55 -13.94 14.92 17.71
CA ARG A 55 -14.60 15.37 18.94
C ARG A 55 -14.25 14.51 20.15
N HIS A 56 -13.98 13.21 19.93
CA HIS A 56 -13.79 12.22 20.98
C HIS A 56 -12.35 11.70 21.03
N TYR A 57 -11.62 11.76 19.93
CA TYR A 57 -10.24 11.27 19.85
C TYR A 57 -9.26 12.43 19.91
N ASN A 58 -8.58 12.53 21.06
CA ASN A 58 -7.43 13.45 21.24
C ASN A 58 -6.13 12.64 21.08
N PRO A 59 -5.43 12.76 19.95
CA PRO A 59 -4.21 11.98 19.71
C PRO A 59 -3.06 12.29 20.68
N ASP A 60 -3.06 13.47 21.29
CA ASP A 60 -2.00 13.96 22.15
C ASP A 60 -2.32 13.83 23.65
N GLU A 61 -3.51 13.37 24.00
CA GLU A 61 -3.86 13.06 25.38
C GLU A 61 -2.95 11.99 25.96
N VAL A 62 -2.38 12.25 27.15
CA VAL A 62 -1.46 11.32 27.80
C VAL A 62 -2.21 10.47 28.83
N ILE A 63 -2.24 9.17 28.62
CA ILE A 63 -2.84 8.18 29.51
C ILE A 63 -1.76 7.13 29.84
N ALA A 64 -1.58 6.84 31.11
CA ALA A 64 -0.58 5.88 31.60
C ALA A 64 0.84 6.11 31.01
N GLY A 65 1.23 7.38 30.86
CA GLY A 65 2.55 7.79 30.39
C GLY A 65 2.78 7.71 28.88
N LYS A 66 1.74 7.39 28.09
CA LYS A 66 1.81 7.37 26.61
C LYS A 66 0.70 8.22 26.01
N ARG A 67 0.97 8.81 24.83
CA ARG A 67 -0.06 9.55 24.10
C ARG A 67 -1.12 8.59 23.55
N MET A 68 -2.34 9.06 23.37
CA MET A 68 -3.43 8.26 22.83
C MET A 68 -3.08 7.65 21.46
N ARG A 69 -2.39 8.39 20.59
CA ARG A 69 -1.92 7.88 19.29
C ARG A 69 -0.94 6.71 19.40
N ASP A 70 -0.21 6.60 20.52
CA ASP A 70 0.74 5.50 20.76
C ASP A 70 0.03 4.26 21.34
N HIS A 71 -1.15 4.43 21.96
CA HIS A 71 -2.03 3.34 22.38
C HIS A 71 -2.89 2.85 21.21
N LEU A 72 -3.50 3.76 20.45
CA LEU A 72 -4.42 3.46 19.36
C LEU A 72 -3.75 3.81 18.03
N ARG A 73 -3.05 2.84 17.45
CA ARG A 73 -2.35 2.97 16.17
C ARG A 73 -3.31 2.81 15.00
N PHE A 74 -4.07 3.85 14.69
CA PHE A 74 -4.96 3.84 13.54
C PHE A 74 -4.19 3.71 12.23
N SER A 75 -4.71 2.85 11.34
CA SER A 75 -4.15 2.59 10.03
C SER A 75 -5.18 2.88 8.94
N LEU A 76 -4.74 3.56 7.87
CA LEU A 76 -5.56 3.73 6.68
C LEU A 76 -5.55 2.43 5.89
N THR A 77 -6.73 1.88 5.60
CA THR A 77 -6.89 0.67 4.79
C THR A 77 -6.97 1.03 3.31
N TYR A 78 -5.99 0.57 2.52
CA TYR A 78 -5.86 0.98 1.12
C TYR A 78 -7.08 0.55 0.29
N TRP A 79 -7.56 -0.68 0.48
CA TRP A 79 -8.66 -1.26 -0.32
C TRP A 79 -9.97 -0.52 -0.14
N HIS A 80 -10.42 -0.24 1.08
CA HIS A 80 -11.67 0.50 1.33
C HIS A 80 -11.57 1.97 0.95
N THR A 81 -10.45 2.59 1.28
CA THR A 81 -10.31 4.04 1.17
C THR A 81 -9.99 4.48 -0.26
N LEU A 82 -9.12 3.75 -0.97
CA LEU A 82 -8.54 4.20 -2.24
C LEU A 82 -8.95 3.34 -3.45
N CYS A 83 -9.38 2.08 -3.23
CA CYS A 83 -9.69 1.16 -4.32
C CYS A 83 -11.18 0.89 -4.45
N ALA A 84 -11.93 0.78 -3.33
CA ALA A 84 -13.34 0.48 -3.37
C ALA A 84 -14.13 1.60 -4.06
N ASP A 85 -14.95 1.21 -5.00
CA ASP A 85 -15.80 2.10 -5.82
C ASP A 85 -17.25 2.16 -5.36
N GLY A 86 -17.59 1.45 -4.28
CA GLY A 86 -18.94 1.34 -3.75
C GLY A 86 -19.77 0.22 -4.38
N THR A 87 -19.16 -0.68 -5.16
CA THR A 87 -19.83 -1.90 -5.63
C THR A 87 -20.20 -2.77 -4.43
N ASP A 88 -21.46 -3.21 -4.40
CA ASP A 88 -21.99 -4.13 -3.40
C ASP A 88 -22.96 -5.16 -4.05
N MET A 89 -23.69 -5.92 -3.22
CA MET A 89 -24.67 -6.90 -3.69
C MET A 89 -25.92 -6.31 -4.37
N PHE A 90 -26.12 -4.98 -4.27
CA PHE A 90 -27.30 -4.30 -4.81
C PHE A 90 -27.01 -3.56 -6.10
N GLY A 91 -25.74 -3.32 -6.44
CA GLY A 91 -25.40 -2.61 -7.67
C GLY A 91 -23.93 -2.35 -7.93
N VAL A 92 -23.69 -1.72 -9.07
CA VAL A 92 -22.36 -1.30 -9.50
C VAL A 92 -21.86 -0.10 -8.71
N GLY A 93 -20.56 0.10 -8.70
CA GLY A 93 -19.92 1.21 -8.01
C GLY A 93 -20.36 2.58 -8.52
N THR A 94 -20.47 3.52 -7.60
CA THR A 94 -20.86 4.91 -7.84
C THR A 94 -19.75 5.92 -7.58
N MET A 95 -18.61 5.46 -7.06
CA MET A 95 -17.44 6.28 -6.74
C MET A 95 -16.31 6.06 -7.72
N ASP A 96 -15.77 7.12 -8.30
CA ASP A 96 -14.56 7.04 -9.11
C ASP A 96 -13.32 7.18 -8.22
N LYS A 97 -12.53 6.11 -8.16
CA LYS A 97 -11.26 6.05 -7.42
C LYS A 97 -10.04 5.99 -8.36
N ARG A 98 -10.18 6.49 -9.59
CA ARG A 98 -9.07 6.60 -10.54
C ARG A 98 -8.24 7.86 -10.34
N PHE A 99 -8.81 8.86 -9.65
CA PHE A 99 -8.16 10.16 -9.42
C PHE A 99 -7.67 10.82 -10.72
N ASP A 100 -8.48 10.73 -11.78
CA ASP A 100 -8.22 11.20 -13.17
C ASP A 100 -7.12 10.43 -13.93
N GLY A 101 -6.68 9.29 -13.40
CA GLY A 101 -5.77 8.39 -14.14
C GLY A 101 -6.49 7.67 -15.29
N ASN A 102 -5.76 7.41 -16.38
CA ASN A 102 -6.29 6.76 -17.57
C ASN A 102 -5.79 5.33 -17.76
N ASP A 103 -4.58 5.04 -17.34
CA ASP A 103 -4.05 3.67 -17.35
C ASP A 103 -3.90 3.10 -15.94
N PRO A 104 -3.87 1.76 -15.77
CA PRO A 104 -3.85 1.14 -14.45
C PRO A 104 -2.63 1.53 -13.58
N MET A 105 -1.45 1.75 -14.17
CA MET A 105 -0.26 2.15 -13.43
C MET A 105 -0.29 3.64 -13.07
N GLU A 106 -0.88 4.48 -13.92
CA GLU A 106 -1.15 5.88 -13.59
C GLU A 106 -2.12 5.99 -12.42
N ILE A 107 -3.21 5.22 -12.45
CA ILE A 107 -4.17 5.12 -11.34
C ILE A 107 -3.47 4.67 -10.05
N ALA A 108 -2.59 3.67 -10.12
CA ALA A 108 -1.83 3.20 -8.96
C ALA A 108 -0.95 4.32 -8.38
N ARG A 109 -0.25 5.08 -9.22
CA ARG A 109 0.56 6.24 -8.78
C ARG A 109 -0.29 7.33 -8.13
N HIS A 110 -1.44 7.67 -8.71
CA HIS A 110 -2.38 8.63 -8.12
C HIS A 110 -2.87 8.18 -6.75
N ARG A 111 -3.20 6.89 -6.59
CA ARG A 111 -3.61 6.33 -5.30
C ARG A 111 -2.52 6.44 -4.23
N VAL A 112 -1.25 6.29 -4.60
CA VAL A 112 -0.15 6.50 -3.66
C VAL A 112 -0.16 7.94 -3.15
N TYR A 113 -0.18 8.94 -4.03
CA TYR A 113 -0.20 10.35 -3.60
C TYR A 113 -1.45 10.69 -2.78
N ALA A 114 -2.62 10.23 -3.20
CA ALA A 114 -3.87 10.43 -2.48
C ALA A 114 -3.85 9.80 -1.08
N CYS A 115 -3.24 8.61 -0.94
CA CYS A 115 -3.06 7.94 0.35
C CYS A 115 -2.33 8.83 1.34
N PHE A 116 -1.14 9.31 0.98
CA PHE A 116 -0.31 10.10 1.88
C PHE A 116 -0.88 11.50 2.15
N GLU A 117 -1.57 12.10 1.19
CA GLU A 117 -2.33 13.33 1.42
C GLU A 117 -3.41 13.13 2.46
N LEU A 118 -4.24 12.08 2.32
CA LEU A 118 -5.32 11.79 3.25
C LEU A 118 -4.80 11.46 4.65
N MET A 119 -3.74 10.66 4.75
CA MET A 119 -3.09 10.35 6.02
C MET A 119 -2.64 11.63 6.75
N ASN A 120 -2.07 12.59 6.02
CA ASN A 120 -1.67 13.87 6.62
C ASN A 120 -2.88 14.68 7.11
N LYS A 121 -3.95 14.75 6.30
CA LYS A 121 -5.16 15.50 6.66
C LYS A 121 -5.89 14.90 7.86
N LEU A 122 -5.84 13.57 8.01
CA LEU A 122 -6.44 12.84 9.15
C LEU A 122 -5.51 12.70 10.36
N GLY A 123 -4.21 13.00 10.23
CA GLY A 123 -3.24 12.75 11.28
C GLY A 123 -2.98 11.27 11.57
N ILE A 124 -3.17 10.38 10.57
CA ILE A 124 -2.93 8.93 10.66
C ILE A 124 -1.49 8.63 10.31
N ASP A 125 -0.80 7.82 11.12
CA ASP A 125 0.62 7.51 10.95
C ASP A 125 0.88 6.19 10.25
N TYR A 126 -0.11 5.30 10.17
CA TYR A 126 0.02 3.96 9.59
C TYR A 126 -0.92 3.75 8.42
N PHE A 127 -0.53 2.86 7.50
CA PHE A 127 -1.39 2.32 6.44
C PHE A 127 -1.17 0.82 6.31
N CYS A 128 -2.09 0.15 5.63
CA CYS A 128 -2.01 -1.27 5.29
C CYS A 128 -2.64 -1.52 3.92
N PHE A 129 -2.17 -2.58 3.24
CA PHE A 129 -2.62 -2.90 1.88
C PHE A 129 -2.57 -4.40 1.57
N HIS A 130 -3.35 -4.81 0.56
CA HIS A 130 -3.07 -6.02 -0.21
C HIS A 130 -2.23 -5.66 -1.44
N ASP A 131 -1.44 -6.58 -1.93
CA ASP A 131 -0.61 -6.38 -3.12
C ASP A 131 -1.37 -5.83 -4.34
N LYS A 132 -2.60 -6.31 -4.58
CA LYS A 132 -3.47 -5.84 -5.67
C LYS A 132 -4.02 -4.41 -5.47
N ASP A 133 -4.01 -3.90 -4.26
CA ASP A 133 -4.49 -2.55 -3.98
C ASP A 133 -3.49 -1.51 -4.49
N ILE A 134 -2.19 -1.82 -4.38
CA ILE A 134 -1.11 -0.88 -4.70
C ILE A 134 -0.65 -0.95 -6.16
N ALA A 135 -0.86 -2.08 -6.84
CA ALA A 135 -0.50 -2.24 -8.25
C ALA A 135 -1.52 -3.11 -9.01
N PRO A 136 -1.76 -2.86 -10.31
CA PRO A 136 -2.60 -3.72 -11.13
C PRO A 136 -1.96 -5.09 -11.33
N GLU A 137 -2.80 -6.14 -11.32
CA GLU A 137 -2.34 -7.52 -11.48
C GLU A 137 -1.78 -7.81 -12.89
N GLY A 138 -2.32 -7.13 -13.92
CA GLY A 138 -1.96 -7.40 -15.30
C GLY A 138 -2.40 -8.79 -15.78
N ASN A 139 -1.76 -9.32 -16.81
CA ASN A 139 -2.14 -10.58 -17.47
C ASN A 139 -1.32 -11.78 -16.99
N SER A 140 -0.30 -11.57 -16.18
CA SER A 140 0.60 -12.63 -15.71
C SER A 140 1.23 -12.29 -14.37
N LEU A 141 1.72 -13.32 -13.66
CA LEU A 141 2.49 -13.11 -12.43
C LEU A 141 3.74 -12.24 -12.65
N PHE A 142 4.40 -12.41 -13.80
CA PHE A 142 5.58 -11.60 -14.15
C PHE A 142 5.22 -10.11 -14.29
N GLU A 143 4.12 -9.81 -14.99
CA GLU A 143 3.63 -8.44 -15.17
C GLU A 143 3.24 -7.84 -13.82
N PHE A 144 2.53 -8.60 -12.99
CA PHE A 144 2.15 -8.18 -11.65
C PHE A 144 3.37 -7.83 -10.79
N GLN A 145 4.37 -8.71 -10.76
CA GLN A 145 5.60 -8.46 -10.00
C GLN A 145 6.35 -7.23 -10.52
N LYS A 146 6.40 -7.04 -11.84
CA LYS A 146 7.00 -5.84 -12.45
C LYS A 146 6.25 -4.57 -12.02
N ASN A 147 4.93 -4.58 -12.04
CA ASN A 147 4.10 -3.44 -11.62
C ASN A 147 4.32 -3.11 -10.13
N LEU A 148 4.44 -4.13 -9.28
CA LEU A 148 4.80 -3.96 -7.87
C LEU A 148 6.19 -3.36 -7.70
N ASP A 149 7.19 -3.84 -8.46
CA ASP A 149 8.56 -3.32 -8.42
C ASP A 149 8.65 -1.84 -8.87
N GLU A 150 7.73 -1.38 -9.71
CA GLU A 150 7.63 0.01 -10.12
C GLU A 150 6.98 0.92 -9.06
N ILE A 151 5.93 0.43 -8.38
CA ILE A 151 5.16 1.22 -7.41
C ILE A 151 5.83 1.30 -6.03
N VAL A 152 6.45 0.21 -5.57
CA VAL A 152 7.03 0.12 -4.22
C VAL A 152 8.08 1.22 -3.92
N PRO A 153 8.99 1.58 -4.84
CA PRO A 153 9.90 2.71 -4.64
C PRO A 153 9.18 4.03 -4.40
N LEU A 154 8.09 4.31 -5.11
CA LEU A 154 7.28 5.51 -4.92
C LEU A 154 6.62 5.52 -3.53
N ILE A 155 6.05 4.39 -3.10
CA ILE A 155 5.49 4.26 -1.74
C ILE A 155 6.58 4.56 -0.71
N LYS A 156 7.76 3.97 -0.85
CA LYS A 156 8.89 4.19 0.07
C LYS A 156 9.32 5.66 0.13
N GLU A 157 9.39 6.34 -1.02
CA GLU A 157 9.68 7.77 -1.10
C GLU A 157 8.63 8.59 -0.32
N GLN A 158 7.34 8.32 -0.55
CA GLN A 158 6.26 9.03 0.12
C GLN A 158 6.22 8.73 1.64
N MET A 159 6.52 7.50 2.05
CA MET A 159 6.69 7.15 3.47
C MET A 159 7.75 8.01 4.14
N GLN A 160 8.92 8.15 3.51
CA GLN A 160 10.02 8.97 4.02
C GLN A 160 9.64 10.45 4.06
N LYS A 161 9.08 10.98 2.98
CA LYS A 161 8.67 12.37 2.85
C LYS A 161 7.65 12.80 3.90
N HIS A 162 6.69 11.94 4.19
CA HIS A 162 5.55 12.22 5.08
C HIS A 162 5.69 11.59 6.48
N HIS A 163 6.82 10.92 6.77
CA HIS A 163 7.08 10.23 8.04
C HIS A 163 5.98 9.21 8.41
N LYS A 164 5.47 8.47 7.40
CA LYS A 164 4.44 7.45 7.60
C LYS A 164 5.04 6.05 7.59
N LYS A 165 4.32 5.10 8.19
CA LYS A 165 4.78 3.72 8.38
C LYS A 165 3.79 2.72 7.82
N LEU A 166 4.31 1.62 7.29
CA LEU A 166 3.50 0.46 6.96
C LEU A 166 3.20 -0.33 8.25
N LEU A 167 1.92 -0.54 8.55
CA LEU A 167 1.53 -1.40 9.67
C LEU A 167 1.68 -2.87 9.26
N TRP A 168 1.03 -3.26 8.16
CA TRP A 168 1.19 -4.58 7.57
C TRP A 168 0.86 -4.58 6.07
N GLY A 169 1.46 -5.50 5.35
CA GLY A 169 1.12 -5.84 3.98
C GLY A 169 0.64 -7.28 3.88
N THR A 170 -0.07 -7.64 2.83
CA THR A 170 -0.49 -9.01 2.56
C THR A 170 -0.74 -9.25 1.07
N ALA A 171 -0.88 -10.53 0.69
CA ALA A 171 -1.32 -10.92 -0.64
C ALA A 171 -2.83 -11.11 -0.69
N ASN A 172 -3.47 -10.60 -1.74
CA ASN A 172 -4.89 -10.86 -2.00
C ASN A 172 -5.05 -12.23 -2.69
N LEU A 173 -5.34 -13.26 -1.91
CA LEU A 173 -5.50 -14.64 -2.38
C LEU A 173 -6.98 -15.08 -2.50
N PHE A 174 -7.91 -14.13 -2.61
CA PHE A 174 -9.34 -14.40 -2.65
C PHE A 174 -10.08 -13.62 -3.76
N GLY A 175 -9.55 -12.49 -4.21
CA GLY A 175 -10.22 -11.60 -5.15
C GLY A 175 -10.11 -12.02 -6.62
N ASN A 176 -9.26 -12.98 -6.98
CA ASN A 176 -9.13 -13.47 -8.35
C ASN A 176 -9.87 -14.81 -8.50
N PRO A 177 -10.60 -15.04 -9.61
CA PRO A 177 -11.31 -16.32 -9.88
C PRO A 177 -10.42 -17.56 -9.79
N ARG A 178 -9.10 -17.45 -9.99
CA ARG A 178 -8.18 -18.60 -9.81
C ARG A 178 -8.23 -19.18 -8.40
N TYR A 179 -8.63 -18.41 -7.41
CA TYR A 179 -8.69 -18.83 -6.01
C TYR A 179 -10.07 -19.30 -5.54
N VAL A 180 -11.01 -19.52 -6.47
CA VAL A 180 -12.39 -19.94 -6.15
C VAL A 180 -12.45 -21.23 -5.32
N HIS A 181 -11.46 -22.13 -5.48
CA HIS A 181 -11.32 -23.37 -4.70
C HIS A 181 -10.19 -23.28 -3.65
N GLY A 182 -9.83 -22.07 -3.23
CA GLY A 182 -8.73 -21.80 -2.31
C GLY A 182 -7.41 -21.51 -3.03
N ALA A 183 -6.46 -20.97 -2.29
CA ALA A 183 -5.10 -20.68 -2.75
C ALA A 183 -4.12 -21.74 -2.22
N GLY A 184 -3.74 -21.65 -0.95
CA GLY A 184 -2.87 -22.64 -0.28
C GLY A 184 -3.56 -23.99 -0.02
N THR A 185 -4.88 -24.05 -0.16
CA THR A 185 -5.71 -25.27 -0.03
C THR A 185 -6.14 -25.82 -1.38
N SER A 186 -5.74 -25.19 -2.50
CA SER A 186 -6.10 -25.64 -3.84
C SER A 186 -5.49 -27.01 -4.14
N CYS A 187 -6.27 -27.92 -4.72
CA CYS A 187 -5.77 -29.18 -5.27
C CYS A 187 -5.07 -29.00 -6.63
N ASN A 188 -5.12 -27.82 -7.24
CA ASN A 188 -4.41 -27.51 -8.47
C ASN A 188 -3.01 -26.99 -8.13
N ALA A 189 -1.98 -27.73 -8.54
CA ALA A 189 -0.57 -27.41 -8.25
C ALA A 189 -0.14 -26.06 -8.81
N ASP A 190 -0.66 -25.64 -9.97
CA ASP A 190 -0.32 -24.34 -10.59
C ASP A 190 -0.91 -23.18 -9.78
N VAL A 191 -2.14 -23.33 -9.26
CA VAL A 191 -2.77 -22.33 -8.39
C VAL A 191 -2.00 -22.21 -7.08
N TYR A 192 -1.62 -23.33 -6.49
CA TYR A 192 -0.81 -23.36 -5.27
C TYR A 192 0.54 -22.67 -5.47
N ALA A 193 1.26 -23.00 -6.56
CA ALA A 193 2.55 -22.40 -6.88
C ALA A 193 2.44 -20.89 -7.14
N TYR A 194 1.38 -20.47 -7.86
CA TYR A 194 1.10 -19.04 -8.08
C TYR A 194 0.87 -18.30 -6.76
N ALA A 195 0.03 -18.86 -5.89
CA ALA A 195 -0.24 -18.28 -4.57
C ALA A 195 1.05 -18.16 -3.73
N ALA A 196 1.89 -19.19 -3.72
CA ALA A 196 3.16 -19.18 -2.99
C ALA A 196 4.09 -18.08 -3.49
N ALA A 197 4.21 -17.90 -4.81
CA ALA A 197 5.01 -16.84 -5.40
C ALA A 197 4.46 -15.43 -5.10
N GLN A 198 3.14 -15.27 -5.11
CA GLN A 198 2.46 -14.03 -4.75
C GLN A 198 2.68 -13.67 -3.27
N ILE A 199 2.51 -14.63 -2.36
CA ILE A 199 2.78 -14.46 -0.93
C ILE A 199 4.23 -14.04 -0.70
N LYS A 200 5.17 -14.77 -1.32
CA LYS A 200 6.59 -14.44 -1.17
C LYS A 200 6.88 -13.00 -1.57
N LYS A 201 6.35 -12.55 -2.71
CA LYS A 201 6.53 -11.17 -3.17
C LYS A 201 5.95 -10.15 -2.20
N ALA A 202 4.75 -10.41 -1.67
CA ALA A 202 4.10 -9.52 -0.71
C ALA A 202 4.87 -9.45 0.62
N ILE A 203 5.46 -10.56 1.09
CA ILE A 203 6.34 -10.58 2.26
C ILE A 203 7.61 -9.76 1.99
N ASP A 204 8.27 -9.96 0.86
CA ASP A 204 9.49 -9.23 0.49
C ASP A 204 9.23 -7.71 0.45
N ILE A 205 8.09 -7.29 -0.11
CA ILE A 205 7.66 -5.88 -0.13
C ILE A 205 7.43 -5.37 1.28
N THR A 206 6.71 -6.12 2.11
CA THR A 206 6.41 -5.73 3.50
C THR A 206 7.69 -5.51 4.29
N ILE A 207 8.66 -6.42 4.17
CA ILE A 207 9.99 -6.29 4.79
C ILE A 207 10.74 -5.08 4.22
N GLY A 208 10.75 -4.91 2.90
CA GLY A 208 11.45 -3.81 2.21
C GLY A 208 10.92 -2.41 2.55
N LEU A 209 9.64 -2.30 2.91
CA LEU A 209 8.98 -1.10 3.40
C LEU A 209 9.06 -0.94 4.93
N GLY A 210 9.62 -1.89 5.65
CA GLY A 210 9.72 -1.86 7.11
C GLY A 210 8.39 -2.03 7.81
N GLY A 211 7.49 -2.86 7.25
CA GLY A 211 6.20 -3.19 7.86
C GLY A 211 6.37 -3.91 9.19
N GLU A 212 5.46 -3.63 10.14
CA GLU A 212 5.51 -4.22 11.48
C GLU A 212 4.94 -5.65 11.50
N GLY A 213 4.16 -6.04 10.49
CA GLY A 213 3.56 -7.36 10.37
C GLY A 213 3.19 -7.74 8.95
N TYR A 214 2.88 -9.01 8.77
CA TYR A 214 2.24 -9.59 7.59
C TYR A 214 1.00 -10.38 8.04
N VAL A 215 -0.13 -10.22 7.36
CA VAL A 215 -1.42 -10.84 7.72
C VAL A 215 -1.82 -11.87 6.66
#